data_271de54d4ffa38872b5b2458c4fcc136
#
_entry.id   271de54d4ffa38872b5b2458c4fcc136
#
_cell.length_a   1.000
_cell.length_b   1.000
_cell.length_c   1.000
_cell.angle_alpha   90.00
_cell.angle_beta   90.00
_cell.angle_gamma   90.00
#
_symmetry.space_group_name_H-M   'P 1'
#
loop_
_entity.id
_entity.type
_entity.pdbx_description
1 polymer ?
#
loop_
_entity_poly.entity_id
_entity_poly.type
_entity_poly.pdbx_seq_one_letter_code
_entity_poly.pdbx_strand_id
1 'polypeptide(L)'
;GGRRKKYARPTINSYMYGNAKALSCIGILSGDEGMAMKYGMRADTLKNLVENELWNTRHQFFETMRTDSSANVREAIGYIPWYFNLPDTTQKYEIAWKEIMDEKGFSAPYGLTTAERRHPEFRTRGVGKCEWDGAIWPFASAQTLTAMANFMNNYPQTVLSDSVYFRQMELYVESQYHRGR
;
A
#
# COMPACT_ATOMS: atom_id res chain seq x y z
N GLY A 1 11.53 -11.11 2.91
CA GLY A 1 11.90 -9.78 2.48
C GLY A 1 13.39 -9.48 2.46
N GLY A 2 13.92 -9.17 1.28
CA GLY A 2 15.35 -8.94 1.03
C GLY A 2 15.93 -7.69 1.68
N ARG A 3 16.13 -7.68 2.98
CA ARG A 3 16.72 -6.56 3.73
C ARG A 3 18.10 -6.10 3.23
N ARG A 4 18.83 -6.97 2.53
CA ARG A 4 20.21 -6.69 2.05
C ARG A 4 20.27 -6.41 0.55
N LYS A 5 19.15 -6.51 -0.19
CA LYS A 5 19.13 -6.27 -1.64
C LYS A 5 18.40 -4.97 -1.96
N LYS A 6 18.95 -4.22 -2.91
CA LYS A 6 18.31 -2.99 -3.41
C LYS A 6 17.16 -3.36 -4.34
N TYR A 7 15.95 -3.38 -3.81
CA TYR A 7 14.73 -3.58 -4.59
C TYR A 7 13.91 -2.30 -4.63
N ALA A 8 13.26 -2.03 -5.76
CA ALA A 8 12.26 -0.97 -5.84
C ALA A 8 10.96 -1.45 -5.17
N ARG A 9 10.49 -0.70 -4.18
CA ARG A 9 9.31 -1.09 -3.38
C ARG A 9 8.23 -0.02 -3.46
N PRO A 10 6.95 -0.41 -3.53
CA PRO A 10 5.85 0.55 -3.48
C PRO A 10 5.94 1.48 -2.28
N THR A 11 6.26 0.97 -1.10
CA THR A 11 6.34 1.74 0.14
C THR A 11 7.25 2.96 0.02
N ILE A 12 8.56 2.72 -0.16
CA ILE A 12 9.54 3.82 -0.10
C ILE A 12 9.33 4.83 -1.20
N ASN A 13 8.94 4.37 -2.40
CA ASN A 13 8.71 5.27 -3.53
C ASN A 13 7.45 6.12 -3.34
N SER A 14 6.39 5.57 -2.72
CA SER A 14 5.20 6.34 -2.36
C SER A 14 5.48 7.38 -1.27
N TYR A 15 6.27 7.04 -0.24
CA TYR A 15 6.72 8.02 0.75
C TYR A 15 7.54 9.14 0.12
N MET A 16 8.45 8.81 -0.79
CA MET A 16 9.23 9.81 -1.52
C MET A 16 8.36 10.71 -2.40
N TYR A 17 7.32 10.14 -3.02
CA TYR A 17 6.30 10.89 -3.74
C TYR A 17 5.55 11.85 -2.81
N GLY A 18 5.03 11.36 -1.68
CA GLY A 18 4.31 12.18 -0.70
C GLY A 18 5.17 13.33 -0.17
N ASN A 19 6.45 13.06 0.15
CA ASN A 19 7.41 14.09 0.55
C ASN A 19 7.62 15.14 -0.54
N ALA A 20 7.77 14.72 -1.79
CA ALA A 20 7.95 15.65 -2.91
C ALA A 20 6.69 16.51 -3.12
N LYS A 21 5.49 15.93 -3.03
CA LYS A 21 4.22 16.70 -3.09
C LYS A 21 4.13 17.72 -1.96
N ALA A 22 4.47 17.34 -0.73
CA ALA A 22 4.46 18.24 0.42
C ALA A 22 5.44 19.41 0.23
N LEU A 23 6.66 19.13 -0.21
CA LEU A 23 7.66 20.19 -0.48
C LEU A 23 7.25 21.12 -1.63
N SER A 24 6.62 20.58 -2.67
CA SER A 24 6.06 21.41 -3.74
C SER A 24 4.96 22.34 -3.22
N CYS A 25 4.05 21.84 -2.38
CA CYS A 25 3.00 22.65 -1.75
C CYS A 25 3.59 23.71 -0.82
N ILE A 26 4.61 23.41 -0.03
CA ILE A 26 5.33 24.37 0.81
C ILE A 26 5.96 25.47 -0.06
N GLY A 27 6.58 25.10 -1.18
CA GLY A 27 7.13 26.08 -2.15
C GLY A 27 6.05 27.04 -2.66
N ILE A 28 4.88 26.53 -3.03
CA ILE A 28 3.73 27.36 -3.46
C ILE A 28 3.31 28.34 -2.34
N LEU A 29 3.12 27.81 -1.14
CA LEU A 29 2.65 28.60 0.01
C LEU A 29 3.66 29.67 0.47
N SER A 30 4.96 29.40 0.30
CA SER A 30 6.04 30.35 0.65
C SER A 30 6.41 31.32 -0.47
N GLY A 31 5.85 31.15 -1.68
CA GLY A 31 6.22 31.93 -2.86
C GLY A 31 7.58 31.54 -3.48
N ASP A 32 8.14 30.37 -3.10
CA ASP A 32 9.35 29.81 -3.70
C ASP A 32 8.99 28.94 -4.94
N GLU A 33 8.86 29.61 -6.08
CA GLU A 33 8.53 28.95 -7.35
C GLU A 33 9.57 27.89 -7.76
N GLY A 34 10.86 28.13 -7.46
CA GLY A 34 11.92 27.20 -7.75
C GLY A 34 11.76 25.88 -6.99
N MET A 35 11.46 25.96 -5.71
CA MET A 35 11.16 24.82 -4.86
C MET A 35 9.88 24.10 -5.33
N ALA A 36 8.81 24.86 -5.59
CA ALA A 36 7.54 24.34 -6.05
C ALA A 36 7.70 23.50 -7.33
N MET A 37 8.34 24.07 -8.33
CA MET A 37 8.58 23.41 -9.61
C MET A 37 9.49 22.18 -9.47
N LYS A 38 10.63 22.32 -8.80
CA LYS A 38 11.60 21.23 -8.60
C LYS A 38 10.94 19.99 -7.99
N TYR A 39 10.21 20.19 -6.91
CA TYR A 39 9.60 19.05 -6.20
C TYR A 39 8.30 18.57 -6.85
N GLY A 40 7.57 19.42 -7.58
CA GLY A 40 6.48 19.01 -8.45
C GLY A 40 6.96 18.03 -9.53
N MET A 41 7.98 18.38 -10.29
CA MET A 41 8.59 17.50 -11.31
C MET A 41 9.10 16.19 -10.71
N ARG A 42 9.67 16.23 -9.49
CA ARG A 42 10.11 15.02 -8.79
C ARG A 42 8.95 14.12 -8.40
N ALA A 43 7.83 14.69 -7.94
CA ALA A 43 6.64 13.92 -7.64
C ALA A 43 6.08 13.24 -8.90
N ASP A 44 5.96 13.96 -10.01
CA ASP A 44 5.47 13.40 -11.27
C ASP A 44 6.38 12.28 -11.80
N THR A 45 7.70 12.44 -11.69
CA THR A 45 8.66 11.38 -12.04
C THR A 45 8.45 10.13 -11.18
N LEU A 46 8.30 10.30 -9.86
CA LEU A 46 8.09 9.16 -8.93
C LEU A 46 6.74 8.48 -9.19
N LYS A 47 5.69 9.26 -9.46
CA LYS A 47 4.40 8.70 -9.83
C LYS A 47 4.51 7.81 -11.05
N ASN A 48 5.09 8.33 -12.14
CA ASN A 48 5.25 7.61 -13.39
C ASN A 48 6.08 6.32 -13.19
N LEU A 49 7.14 6.36 -12.41
CA LEU A 49 7.96 5.18 -12.11
C LEU A 49 7.19 4.13 -11.30
N VAL A 50 6.42 4.54 -10.28
CA VAL A 50 5.62 3.60 -9.50
C VAL A 50 4.54 2.94 -10.36
N GLU A 51 3.83 3.72 -11.16
CA GLU A 51 2.75 3.21 -12.02
C GLU A 51 3.24 2.28 -13.12
N ASN A 52 4.39 2.58 -13.72
CA ASN A 52 4.89 1.81 -14.86
C ASN A 52 5.77 0.63 -14.45
N GLU A 53 6.57 0.78 -13.39
CA GLU A 53 7.57 -0.22 -13.03
C GLU A 53 7.12 -1.16 -11.90
N LEU A 54 6.19 -0.70 -11.03
CA LEU A 54 5.79 -1.48 -9.88
C LEU A 54 4.39 -2.09 -10.01
N TRP A 55 3.60 -1.69 -11.00
CA TRP A 55 2.32 -2.33 -11.29
C TRP A 55 2.51 -3.64 -12.04
N ASN A 56 2.27 -4.74 -11.36
CA ASN A 56 2.26 -6.06 -12.00
C ASN A 56 0.91 -6.29 -12.70
N THR A 57 0.90 -6.24 -14.02
CA THR A 57 -0.32 -6.39 -14.85
C THR A 57 -0.93 -7.78 -14.75
N ARG A 58 -0.12 -8.82 -14.49
CA ARG A 58 -0.59 -10.20 -14.32
C ARG A 58 -1.32 -10.38 -12.98
N HIS A 59 -0.76 -9.84 -11.91
CA HIS A 59 -1.33 -9.92 -10.57
C HIS A 59 -2.29 -8.78 -10.26
N GLN A 60 -2.31 -7.74 -11.10
CA GLN A 60 -3.13 -6.53 -10.92
C GLN A 60 -2.91 -5.89 -9.53
N PHE A 61 -1.62 -5.73 -9.19
CA PHE A 61 -1.21 -5.23 -7.88
C PHE A 61 0.14 -4.52 -7.95
N PHE A 62 0.37 -3.55 -7.05
CA PHE A 62 1.70 -2.94 -6.91
C PHE A 62 2.62 -3.86 -6.12
N GLU A 63 3.68 -4.32 -6.75
CA GLU A 63 4.61 -5.29 -6.19
C GLU A 63 6.04 -4.75 -6.08
N THR A 64 6.82 -5.39 -5.23
CA THR A 64 8.26 -5.14 -5.15
C THR A 64 8.93 -5.61 -6.45
N MET A 65 9.68 -4.73 -7.11
CA MET A 65 10.49 -5.07 -8.26
C MET A 65 11.91 -5.44 -7.81
N ARG A 66 12.33 -6.64 -8.15
CA ARG A 66 13.73 -7.10 -8.04
C ARG A 66 14.52 -6.61 -9.24
N THR A 67 15.80 -6.93 -9.32
CA THR A 67 16.67 -6.47 -10.42
C THR A 67 16.09 -6.79 -11.79
N ASP A 68 15.54 -7.99 -11.97
CA ASP A 68 15.12 -8.50 -13.29
C ASP A 68 13.67 -8.99 -13.33
N SER A 69 12.91 -8.89 -12.23
CA SER A 69 11.55 -9.43 -12.17
C SER A 69 10.77 -8.91 -10.97
N SER A 70 9.44 -8.95 -11.05
CA SER A 70 8.57 -8.77 -9.88
C SER A 70 8.87 -9.82 -8.81
N ALA A 71 8.59 -9.48 -7.55
CA ALA A 71 8.64 -10.41 -6.44
C ALA A 71 7.61 -11.55 -6.57
N ASN A 72 6.60 -11.38 -7.43
CA ASN A 72 5.49 -12.31 -7.65
C ASN A 72 4.72 -12.64 -6.36
N VAL A 73 4.57 -11.66 -5.51
CA VAL A 73 3.78 -11.75 -4.28
C VAL A 73 3.12 -10.41 -4.01
N ARG A 74 1.83 -10.44 -3.69
CA ARG A 74 1.15 -9.27 -3.18
C ARG A 74 1.48 -9.09 -1.71
N GLU A 75 2.01 -7.95 -1.36
CA GLU A 75 2.31 -7.56 0.02
C GLU A 75 1.45 -6.34 0.39
N ALA A 76 1.04 -6.19 1.64
CA ALA A 76 0.24 -5.04 2.10
C ALA A 76 0.87 -3.69 1.77
N ILE A 77 2.20 -3.64 1.61
CA ILE A 77 2.91 -2.45 1.14
C ILE A 77 2.49 -1.99 -0.26
N GLY A 78 1.85 -2.83 -1.05
CA GLY A 78 1.29 -2.48 -2.36
C GLY A 78 0.05 -1.60 -2.30
N TYR A 79 -0.54 -1.39 -1.10
CA TYR A 79 -1.60 -0.40 -0.89
C TYR A 79 -1.08 0.99 -0.55
N ILE A 80 0.20 1.15 -0.23
CA ILE A 80 0.77 2.44 0.17
C ILE A 80 0.72 3.53 -0.92
N PRO A 81 0.72 3.22 -2.23
CA PRO A 81 0.44 4.25 -3.23
C PRO A 81 -0.83 5.06 -2.96
N TRP A 82 -1.93 4.41 -2.53
CA TRP A 82 -3.17 5.11 -2.19
C TRP A 82 -3.12 5.86 -0.86
N TYR A 83 -2.22 5.50 0.06
CA TYR A 83 -1.99 6.27 1.28
C TYR A 83 -1.60 7.73 0.94
N PHE A 84 -0.92 7.94 -0.19
CA PHE A 84 -0.49 9.24 -0.68
C PHE A 84 -1.28 9.75 -1.89
N ASN A 85 -2.40 9.12 -2.27
CA ASN A 85 -3.15 9.42 -3.48
C ASN A 85 -2.24 9.47 -4.73
N LEU A 86 -1.30 8.54 -4.83
CA LEU A 86 -0.33 8.49 -5.92
C LEU A 86 -0.95 7.98 -7.23
N PRO A 87 -1.68 6.83 -7.27
CA PRO A 87 -2.19 6.30 -8.51
C PRO A 87 -3.12 7.29 -9.21
N ASP A 88 -3.18 7.23 -10.52
CA ASP A 88 -4.18 8.01 -11.25
C ASP A 88 -5.60 7.49 -10.96
N THR A 89 -6.60 8.28 -11.37
CA THR A 89 -8.01 8.00 -11.12
C THR A 89 -8.62 7.03 -12.13
N THR A 90 -7.81 6.38 -12.96
CA THR A 90 -8.30 5.36 -13.88
C THR A 90 -8.72 4.11 -13.11
N GLN A 91 -9.81 3.49 -13.51
CA GLN A 91 -10.31 2.26 -12.87
C GLN A 91 -9.37 1.06 -13.02
N LYS A 92 -8.28 1.20 -13.76
CA LYS A 92 -7.25 0.17 -13.96
C LYS A 92 -6.73 -0.41 -12.63
N TYR A 93 -6.56 0.43 -11.62
CA TYR A 93 -5.93 0.06 -10.37
C TYR A 93 -6.90 -0.41 -9.28
N GLU A 94 -8.21 -0.14 -9.43
CA GLU A 94 -9.21 -0.47 -8.39
C GLU A 94 -9.30 -1.97 -8.09
N ILE A 95 -8.97 -2.81 -9.06
CA ILE A 95 -9.02 -4.27 -8.96
C ILE A 95 -8.16 -4.81 -7.79
N ALA A 96 -7.06 -4.11 -7.45
CA ALA A 96 -6.18 -4.47 -6.34
C ALA A 96 -6.93 -4.54 -5.00
N TRP A 97 -7.98 -3.75 -4.84
CA TRP A 97 -8.75 -3.68 -3.60
C TRP A 97 -9.65 -4.89 -3.37
N LYS A 98 -9.90 -5.73 -4.38
CA LYS A 98 -10.62 -6.99 -4.21
C LYS A 98 -9.87 -7.97 -3.29
N GLU A 99 -8.55 -7.87 -3.24
CA GLU A 99 -7.71 -8.71 -2.41
C GLU A 99 -7.93 -8.52 -0.90
N ILE A 100 -8.49 -7.37 -0.47
CA ILE A 100 -8.86 -7.09 0.93
C ILE A 100 -9.95 -8.04 1.43
N MET A 101 -10.85 -8.46 0.55
CA MET A 101 -11.99 -9.32 0.88
C MET A 101 -11.73 -10.80 0.57
N ASP A 102 -10.67 -11.10 -0.16
CA ASP A 102 -10.35 -12.46 -0.55
C ASP A 102 -9.61 -13.18 0.59
N GLU A 103 -10.15 -14.32 1.03
CA GLU A 103 -9.54 -15.17 2.06
C GLU A 103 -8.21 -15.78 1.61
N LYS A 104 -7.96 -15.89 0.32
CA LYS A 104 -6.66 -16.25 -0.25
C LYS A 104 -5.77 -15.03 -0.49
N GLY A 105 -6.35 -13.83 -0.47
CA GLY A 105 -5.67 -12.53 -0.49
C GLY A 105 -5.21 -12.13 0.90
N PHE A 106 -5.72 -11.00 1.39
CA PHE A 106 -5.31 -10.44 2.68
C PHE A 106 -6.32 -10.67 3.81
N SER A 107 -7.52 -11.14 3.51
CA SER A 107 -8.57 -11.33 4.52
C SER A 107 -8.22 -12.49 5.47
N ALA A 108 -8.20 -12.20 6.77
CA ALA A 108 -8.02 -13.21 7.83
C ALA A 108 -8.94 -12.91 9.02
N PRO A 109 -9.21 -13.90 9.89
CA PRO A 109 -10.18 -13.74 10.98
C PRO A 109 -9.89 -12.58 11.95
N TYR A 110 -8.62 -12.18 12.08
CA TYR A 110 -8.19 -11.15 13.02
C TYR A 110 -7.66 -9.87 12.33
N GLY A 111 -7.89 -9.70 11.04
CA GLY A 111 -7.49 -8.53 10.27
C GLY A 111 -6.74 -8.84 8.99
N LEU A 112 -6.06 -7.83 8.45
CA LEU A 112 -5.35 -7.93 7.18
C LEU A 112 -3.93 -8.46 7.38
N THR A 113 -3.58 -9.49 6.62
CA THR A 113 -2.23 -10.06 6.60
C THR A 113 -1.25 -9.14 5.86
N THR A 114 0.04 -9.27 6.15
CA THR A 114 1.09 -8.48 5.48
C THR A 114 1.46 -9.01 4.10
N ALA A 115 1.10 -10.25 3.79
CA ALA A 115 1.26 -10.87 2.47
C ALA A 115 0.01 -11.68 2.12
N GLU A 116 -0.21 -11.92 0.83
CA GLU A 116 -1.34 -12.73 0.36
C GLU A 116 -1.24 -14.17 0.87
N ARG A 117 -2.35 -14.71 1.37
CA ARG A 117 -2.41 -16.02 2.02
C ARG A 117 -2.24 -17.21 1.06
N ARG A 118 -2.42 -16.98 -0.25
CA ARG A 118 -2.20 -18.01 -1.28
C ARG A 118 -0.74 -18.25 -1.62
N HIS A 119 0.17 -17.36 -1.19
CA HIS A 119 1.58 -17.50 -1.53
C HIS A 119 2.22 -18.69 -0.81
N PRO A 120 3.01 -19.54 -1.48
CA PRO A 120 3.59 -20.75 -0.87
C PRO A 120 4.49 -20.48 0.35
N GLU A 121 5.12 -19.31 0.41
CA GLU A 121 5.97 -18.89 1.54
C GLU A 121 5.20 -18.10 2.61
N PHE A 122 3.87 -18.07 2.55
CA PHE A 122 3.05 -17.41 3.57
C PHE A 122 3.24 -18.06 4.93
N ARG A 123 3.52 -17.25 5.95
CA ARG A 123 3.72 -17.71 7.33
C ARG A 123 2.99 -16.83 8.32
N THR A 124 2.40 -17.46 9.33
CA THR A 124 1.75 -16.78 10.46
C THR A 124 2.55 -16.89 11.76
N ARG A 125 3.61 -17.71 11.79
CA ARG A 125 4.47 -17.87 12.95
C ARG A 125 5.61 -16.88 12.87
N GLY A 126 5.70 -15.99 13.85
CA GLY A 126 6.87 -15.15 14.04
C GLY A 126 8.06 -16.01 14.40
N VAL A 127 8.89 -16.34 13.43
CA VAL A 127 10.14 -17.12 13.64
C VAL A 127 11.33 -16.18 13.88
N GLY A 128 11.14 -14.90 13.64
CA GLY A 128 12.18 -13.90 13.75
C GLY A 128 11.63 -12.52 14.17
N LYS A 129 12.45 -11.52 13.93
CA LYS A 129 12.10 -10.12 14.22
C LYS A 129 11.44 -9.48 13.00
N CYS A 130 10.27 -8.90 13.14
CA CYS A 130 9.63 -8.10 12.07
C CYS A 130 9.44 -8.86 10.76
N GLU A 131 8.76 -9.99 10.78
CA GLU A 131 8.42 -10.74 9.58
C GLU A 131 7.19 -10.14 8.90
N TRP A 132 7.29 -9.91 7.58
CA TRP A 132 6.26 -9.29 6.74
C TRP A 132 5.73 -10.27 5.68
N ASP A 133 5.80 -11.55 5.96
CA ASP A 133 5.44 -12.64 5.07
C ASP A 133 4.16 -13.37 5.49
N GLY A 134 3.30 -12.69 6.26
CA GLY A 134 1.98 -13.22 6.60
C GLY A 134 1.36 -12.70 7.89
N ALA A 135 2.15 -12.39 8.91
CA ALA A 135 1.61 -11.92 10.20
C ALA A 135 0.80 -10.63 10.06
N ILE A 136 -0.24 -10.49 10.90
CA ILE A 136 -0.99 -9.25 11.01
C ILE A 136 -0.17 -8.26 11.83
N TRP A 137 0.08 -7.09 11.24
CA TRP A 137 0.83 -6.03 11.87
C TRP A 137 -0.05 -4.79 12.05
N PRO A 138 -0.27 -4.28 13.27
CA PRO A 138 -1.07 -3.07 13.50
C PRO A 138 -0.61 -1.88 12.66
N PHE A 139 0.70 -1.70 12.51
CA PHE A 139 1.27 -0.65 11.68
C PHE A 139 0.86 -0.79 10.19
N ALA A 140 0.97 -1.99 9.62
CA ALA A 140 0.56 -2.24 8.23
C ALA A 140 -0.95 -2.08 8.06
N SER A 141 -1.74 -2.59 9.03
CA SER A 141 -3.20 -2.45 9.01
C SER A 141 -3.63 -0.98 9.07
N ALA A 142 -3.03 -0.17 9.94
CA ALA A 142 -3.34 1.27 10.04
C ALA A 142 -3.03 2.00 8.72
N GLN A 143 -1.89 1.71 8.09
CA GLN A 143 -1.55 2.29 6.80
C GLN A 143 -2.52 1.84 5.69
N THR A 144 -2.90 0.57 5.68
CA THR A 144 -3.86 0.04 4.70
C THR A 144 -5.25 0.66 4.89
N LEU A 145 -5.72 0.83 6.12
CA LEU A 145 -6.98 1.51 6.43
C LEU A 145 -6.98 2.97 5.96
N THR A 146 -5.89 3.69 6.16
CA THR A 146 -5.75 5.07 5.64
C THR A 146 -5.76 5.09 4.11
N ALA A 147 -5.04 4.17 3.47
CA ALA A 147 -5.04 4.04 2.02
C ALA A 147 -6.44 3.70 1.48
N MET A 148 -7.17 2.83 2.18
CA MET A 148 -8.55 2.44 1.87
C MET A 148 -9.51 3.62 1.97
N ALA A 149 -9.42 4.43 3.03
CA ALA A 149 -10.21 5.64 3.20
C ALA A 149 -9.92 6.67 2.08
N ASN A 150 -8.65 6.88 1.74
CA ASN A 150 -8.27 7.75 0.63
C ASN A 150 -8.82 7.24 -0.71
N PHE A 151 -8.75 5.93 -0.95
CA PHE A 151 -9.28 5.34 -2.16
C PHE A 151 -10.79 5.54 -2.27
N MET A 152 -11.54 5.31 -1.19
CA MET A 152 -12.99 5.50 -1.18
C MET A 152 -13.41 6.96 -1.36
N ASN A 153 -12.65 7.90 -0.83
CA ASN A 153 -13.00 9.33 -0.85
C ASN A 153 -12.50 10.07 -2.11
N ASN A 154 -11.39 9.64 -2.69
CA ASN A 154 -10.68 10.43 -3.71
C ASN A 154 -10.67 9.79 -5.10
N TYR A 155 -11.18 8.56 -5.23
CA TYR A 155 -11.20 7.83 -6.51
C TYR A 155 -12.61 7.41 -6.89
N PRO A 156 -12.98 7.52 -8.19
CA PRO A 156 -14.18 6.86 -8.68
C PRO A 156 -13.95 5.35 -8.59
N GLN A 157 -14.76 4.65 -7.79
CA GLN A 157 -14.57 3.22 -7.55
C GLN A 157 -15.90 2.53 -7.25
N THR A 158 -15.96 1.22 -7.48
CA THR A 158 -17.14 0.37 -7.25
C THR A 158 -16.81 -0.88 -6.42
N VAL A 159 -15.56 -1.02 -5.99
CA VAL A 159 -15.05 -2.25 -5.37
C VAL A 159 -15.27 -2.29 -3.86
N LEU A 160 -15.08 -1.15 -3.18
CA LEU A 160 -15.21 -1.07 -1.74
C LEU A 160 -16.51 -0.38 -1.33
N SER A 161 -17.16 -0.91 -0.32
CA SER A 161 -18.31 -0.29 0.35
C SER A 161 -17.94 0.16 1.77
N ASP A 162 -18.76 1.06 2.33
CA ASP A 162 -18.61 1.52 3.72
C ASP A 162 -18.62 0.35 4.70
N SER A 163 -19.44 -0.67 4.44
CA SER A 163 -19.52 -1.87 5.29
C SER A 163 -18.22 -2.68 5.29
N VAL A 164 -17.54 -2.77 4.15
CA VAL A 164 -16.23 -3.43 4.04
C VAL A 164 -15.19 -2.66 4.84
N TYR A 165 -15.15 -1.33 4.69
CA TYR A 165 -14.25 -0.47 5.45
C TYR A 165 -14.49 -0.58 6.96
N PHE A 166 -15.75 -0.45 7.37
CA PHE A 166 -16.14 -0.55 8.78
C PHE A 166 -15.74 -1.89 9.37
N ARG A 167 -15.97 -2.99 8.64
CA ARG A 167 -15.55 -4.33 9.11
C ARG A 167 -14.04 -4.44 9.31
N GLN A 168 -13.23 -3.85 8.44
CA GLN A 168 -11.78 -3.84 8.61
C GLN A 168 -11.34 -3.00 9.82
N MET A 169 -12.03 -1.89 10.09
CA MET A 169 -11.80 -1.10 11.30
C MET A 169 -12.16 -1.87 12.58
N GLU A 170 -13.30 -2.56 12.59
CA GLU A 170 -13.70 -3.43 13.72
C GLU A 170 -12.62 -4.47 14.01
N LEU A 171 -12.19 -5.22 12.99
CA LEU A 171 -11.14 -6.23 13.11
C LEU A 171 -9.83 -5.64 13.65
N TYR A 172 -9.47 -4.44 13.18
CA TYR A 172 -8.29 -3.73 13.67
C TYR A 172 -8.40 -3.41 15.16
N VAL A 173 -9.55 -2.90 15.61
CA VAL A 173 -9.81 -2.60 17.02
C VAL A 173 -9.83 -3.90 17.84
N GLU A 174 -10.59 -4.91 17.41
CA GLU A 174 -10.69 -6.20 18.08
C GLU A 174 -9.32 -6.85 18.27
N SER A 175 -8.42 -6.72 17.29
CA SER A 175 -7.07 -7.27 17.35
C SER A 175 -6.17 -6.66 18.45
N GLN A 176 -6.56 -5.50 19.01
CA GLN A 176 -5.83 -4.86 20.11
C GLN A 176 -6.22 -5.42 21.49
N TYR A 177 -7.27 -6.22 21.57
CA TYR A 177 -7.74 -6.79 22.83
C TYR A 177 -7.28 -8.23 22.98
N HIS A 178 -6.77 -8.57 24.17
CA HIS A 178 -6.48 -9.92 24.56
C HIS A 178 -7.52 -10.41 25.58
N ARG A 179 -8.28 -11.46 25.22
CA ARG A 179 -9.33 -12.03 26.08
C ARG A 179 -10.37 -11.00 26.57
N GLY A 180 -10.72 -10.03 25.71
CA GLY A 180 -11.70 -9.00 26.03
C GLY A 180 -11.19 -7.89 26.96
N ARG A 181 -9.87 -7.75 27.10
CA ARG A 181 -9.21 -6.72 27.91
C ARG A 181 -8.15 -6.00 27.12
#